data_b0c1daaad7e3921c01aec83d8c867624
#
_entry.id   b0c1daaad7e3921c01aec83d8c867624
#
_cell.length_a   1.000
_cell.length_b   1.000
_cell.length_c   1.000
_cell.angle_alpha   90.00
_cell.angle_beta   90.00
_cell.angle_gamma   90.00
#
_symmetry.space_group_name_H-M   'P 1'
#
loop_
_entity.id
_entity.type
_entity.pdbx_description
1 polymer ?
#
loop_
_entity_poly.entity_id
_entity_poly.type
_entity_poly.pdbx_seq_one_letter_code
_entity_poly.pdbx_strand_id
1 'polypeptide(L)'
;MSKQIQRKAIASALAALFALGSTLPANAAEPVVQGPESVQEWYNNGQRFIHASRHLHAEHRRAKNVILFVGDGMGVSTVTAARILEGQLNAKPGEENRLSFDKFPYVALSKTYSWDQQTSDSAPTMTAMITGYKAREGQLSVNHLTPRGECSAAVIAANSLPTLLEQAAAAGKATGVVSSARITHATPAATYAHTSVRDWEADSNIPASCGTTGVVKDIARQLIEVSPVVKHSL
;
A
#
# COMPACT_ATOMS: atom_id res chain seq x y z
N MET A 1 -29.31 -26.20 -39.63
CA MET A 1 -28.69 -26.59 -38.33
C MET A 1 -29.46 -25.97 -37.19
N SER A 2 -30.07 -26.76 -36.34
CA SER A 2 -31.01 -26.27 -35.33
C SER A 2 -30.24 -25.56 -34.18
N LYS A 3 -30.85 -24.54 -33.54
CA LYS A 3 -30.32 -23.82 -32.39
C LYS A 3 -29.85 -24.74 -31.24
N GLN A 4 -30.33 -25.97 -31.21
CA GLN A 4 -29.98 -26.99 -30.21
C GLN A 4 -28.58 -27.61 -30.47
N ILE A 5 -28.15 -27.71 -31.73
CA ILE A 5 -26.82 -28.23 -32.10
C ILE A 5 -25.74 -27.17 -31.78
N GLN A 6 -26.04 -25.89 -32.00
CA GLN A 6 -25.12 -24.81 -31.63
C GLN A 6 -24.89 -24.71 -30.12
N ARG A 7 -25.95 -24.89 -29.30
CA ARG A 7 -25.82 -24.86 -27.83
C ARG A 7 -24.98 -26.01 -27.28
N LYS A 8 -25.08 -27.22 -27.87
CA LYS A 8 -24.26 -28.38 -27.48
C LYS A 8 -22.80 -28.17 -27.87
N ALA A 9 -22.52 -27.61 -29.03
CA ALA A 9 -21.16 -27.33 -29.49
C ALA A 9 -20.46 -26.28 -28.62
N ILE A 10 -21.18 -25.25 -28.20
CA ILE A 10 -20.65 -24.21 -27.31
C ILE A 10 -20.39 -24.77 -25.90
N ALA A 11 -21.28 -25.59 -25.37
CA ALA A 11 -21.11 -26.22 -24.07
C ALA A 11 -19.90 -27.19 -24.04
N SER A 12 -19.69 -27.93 -25.12
CA SER A 12 -18.52 -28.84 -25.26
C SER A 12 -17.22 -28.08 -25.43
N ALA A 13 -17.22 -26.93 -26.12
CA ALA A 13 -16.04 -26.09 -26.26
C ALA A 13 -15.65 -25.38 -24.93
N LEU A 14 -16.62 -24.95 -24.13
CA LEU A 14 -16.35 -24.41 -22.80
C LEU A 14 -15.81 -25.46 -21.82
N ALA A 15 -16.34 -26.71 -21.87
CA ALA A 15 -15.83 -27.80 -21.04
C ALA A 15 -14.39 -28.21 -21.42
N ALA A 16 -14.02 -28.13 -22.70
CA ALA A 16 -12.65 -28.41 -23.16
C ALA A 16 -11.66 -27.29 -22.74
N LEU A 17 -12.08 -26.02 -22.66
CA LEU A 17 -11.23 -24.93 -22.18
C LEU A 17 -10.96 -25.04 -20.67
N PHE A 18 -11.90 -25.57 -19.88
CA PHE A 18 -11.67 -25.79 -18.43
C PHE A 18 -10.79 -27.01 -18.15
N ALA A 19 -10.73 -27.99 -19.07
CA ALA A 19 -9.89 -29.17 -18.89
C ALA A 19 -8.41 -28.95 -19.26
N LEU A 20 -8.07 -27.88 -19.98
CA LEU A 20 -6.69 -27.53 -20.38
C LEU A 20 -6.01 -26.57 -19.43
N GLY A 21 -6.70 -26.12 -18.37
CA GLY A 21 -6.22 -25.10 -17.42
C GLY A 21 -5.55 -25.62 -16.14
N SER A 22 -5.32 -26.93 -15.99
CA SER A 22 -4.88 -27.48 -14.69
C SER A 22 -3.70 -28.43 -14.75
N THR A 23 -2.68 -28.11 -15.56
CA THR A 23 -1.36 -28.72 -15.36
C THR A 23 -0.30 -27.64 -15.13
N LEU A 24 -0.48 -26.85 -14.11
CA LEU A 24 0.67 -26.27 -13.43
C LEU A 24 1.34 -27.44 -12.67
N PRO A 25 2.65 -27.64 -12.82
CA PRO A 25 3.33 -28.63 -11.98
C PRO A 25 3.19 -28.16 -10.54
N ALA A 26 2.37 -28.85 -9.77
CA ALA A 26 2.31 -28.71 -8.32
C ALA A 26 3.59 -29.31 -7.71
N ASN A 27 4.73 -28.70 -8.00
CA ASN A 27 5.94 -28.86 -7.23
C ASN A 27 6.04 -27.73 -6.18
N ALA A 28 4.93 -27.36 -5.57
CA ALA A 28 4.99 -26.85 -4.22
C ALA A 28 5.37 -28.08 -3.37
N ALA A 29 6.62 -28.14 -2.91
CA ALA A 29 6.98 -29.09 -1.86
C ALA A 29 5.90 -28.94 -0.78
N GLU A 30 5.23 -30.06 -0.45
CA GLU A 30 4.25 -30.03 0.63
C GLU A 30 4.95 -29.38 1.85
N PRO A 31 4.33 -28.42 2.51
CA PRO A 31 4.93 -27.81 3.69
C PRO A 31 5.23 -28.95 4.65
N VAL A 32 6.51 -29.09 5.03
CA VAL A 32 6.90 -30.07 6.04
C VAL A 32 6.26 -29.58 7.34
N VAL A 33 5.06 -30.06 7.60
CA VAL A 33 4.41 -29.88 8.89
C VAL A 33 5.23 -30.71 9.86
N GLN A 34 6.18 -30.09 10.55
CA GLN A 34 6.80 -30.72 11.70
C GLN A 34 5.66 -31.09 12.66
N GLY A 35 5.73 -32.27 13.27
CA GLY A 35 4.72 -32.74 14.19
C GLY A 35 4.42 -31.70 15.28
N PRO A 36 3.32 -31.86 16.00
CA PRO A 36 2.89 -30.88 17.00
C PRO A 36 4.01 -30.60 18.00
N GLU A 37 4.27 -29.32 18.25
CA GLU A 37 5.20 -28.88 19.29
C GLU A 37 4.76 -29.48 20.65
N SER A 38 5.73 -29.84 21.47
CA SER A 38 5.42 -30.32 22.82
C SER A 38 4.95 -29.17 23.72
N VAL A 39 4.19 -29.49 24.77
CA VAL A 39 3.78 -28.51 25.79
C VAL A 39 4.97 -27.76 26.37
N GLN A 40 6.09 -28.45 26.54
CA GLN A 40 7.30 -27.84 27.09
C GLN A 40 7.95 -26.87 26.07
N GLU A 41 7.89 -27.18 24.78
CA GLU A 41 8.38 -26.27 23.74
C GLU A 41 7.56 -25.00 23.67
N TRP A 42 6.24 -25.08 23.72
CA TRP A 42 5.37 -23.90 23.78
C TRP A 42 5.67 -23.03 25.01
N TYR A 43 5.81 -23.64 26.17
CA TYR A 43 6.18 -22.90 27.38
C TYR A 43 7.53 -22.20 27.23
N ASN A 44 8.54 -22.90 26.72
CA ASN A 44 9.86 -22.34 26.49
C ASN A 44 9.86 -21.23 25.43
N ASN A 45 9.05 -21.37 24.37
CA ASN A 45 8.85 -20.35 23.36
C ASN A 45 8.26 -19.09 23.96
N GLY A 46 7.22 -19.24 24.79
CA GLY A 46 6.61 -18.14 25.53
C GLY A 46 7.61 -17.43 26.46
N GLN A 47 8.43 -18.18 27.20
CA GLN A 47 9.46 -17.60 28.07
C GLN A 47 10.52 -16.83 27.29
N ARG A 48 10.98 -17.38 26.14
CA ARG A 48 11.93 -16.69 25.25
C ARG A 48 11.33 -15.41 24.69
N PHE A 49 10.04 -15.43 24.32
CA PHE A 49 9.35 -14.25 23.84
C PHE A 49 9.25 -13.15 24.91
N ILE A 50 8.85 -13.50 26.14
CA ILE A 50 8.78 -12.55 27.26
C ILE A 50 10.16 -11.97 27.56
N HIS A 51 11.19 -12.81 27.59
CA HIS A 51 12.56 -12.35 27.81
C HIS A 51 12.99 -11.36 26.72
N ALA A 52 12.82 -11.71 25.45
CA ALA A 52 13.17 -10.85 24.34
C ALA A 52 12.40 -9.51 24.37
N SER A 53 11.11 -9.54 24.69
CA SER A 53 10.25 -8.35 24.78
C SER A 53 10.66 -7.40 25.91
N ARG A 54 11.12 -7.92 27.03
CA ARG A 54 11.65 -7.11 28.15
C ARG A 54 12.93 -6.35 27.81
N HIS A 55 13.66 -6.82 26.80
CA HIS A 55 14.92 -6.22 26.34
C HIS A 55 14.74 -5.35 25.08
N LEU A 56 13.50 -5.16 24.61
CA LEU A 56 13.21 -4.18 23.58
C LEU A 56 13.23 -2.77 24.18
N HIS A 57 14.22 -2.01 23.81
CA HIS A 57 14.35 -0.62 24.26
C HIS A 57 14.25 0.34 23.09
N ALA A 58 13.58 1.48 23.34
CA ALA A 58 13.55 2.56 22.39
C ALA A 58 14.94 3.16 22.18
N GLU A 59 15.27 3.45 20.96
CA GLU A 59 16.46 4.25 20.63
C GLU A 59 16.11 5.73 20.74
N HIS A 60 16.73 6.43 21.68
CA HIS A 60 16.45 7.84 21.97
C HIS A 60 17.36 8.84 21.20
N ARG A 61 18.30 8.33 20.42
CA ARG A 61 19.18 9.17 19.59
C ARG A 61 18.39 9.77 18.42
N ARG A 62 18.83 10.94 17.95
CA ARG A 62 18.23 11.54 16.75
C ARG A 62 18.54 10.70 15.53
N ALA A 63 17.51 10.31 14.78
CA ALA A 63 17.66 9.64 13.50
C ALA A 63 18.28 10.58 12.47
N LYS A 64 19.29 10.11 11.76
CA LYS A 64 19.89 10.81 10.61
C LYS A 64 19.05 10.58 9.34
N ASN A 65 18.58 9.37 9.17
CA ASN A 65 17.78 8.94 8.04
C ASN A 65 16.48 8.31 8.54
N VAL A 66 15.39 8.46 7.77
CA VAL A 66 14.09 7.85 8.07
C VAL A 66 13.63 7.11 6.82
N ILE A 67 13.24 5.84 6.99
CA ILE A 67 12.62 5.04 5.95
C ILE A 67 11.25 4.62 6.46
N LEU A 68 10.21 5.01 5.72
CA LEU A 68 8.82 4.64 6.01
C LEU A 68 8.42 3.49 5.06
N PHE A 69 8.11 2.32 5.62
CA PHE A 69 7.52 1.21 4.87
C PHE A 69 6.00 1.25 5.05
N VAL A 70 5.27 1.26 3.94
CA VAL A 70 3.82 1.27 3.92
C VAL A 70 3.32 0.04 3.20
N GLY A 71 2.55 -0.79 3.89
CA GLY A 71 1.84 -1.94 3.31
C GLY A 71 0.43 -1.52 2.91
N ASP A 72 0.19 -1.32 1.62
CA ASP A 72 -1.11 -0.97 1.09
C ASP A 72 -2.04 -2.19 1.11
N GLY A 73 -3.21 -2.05 1.75
CA GLY A 73 -4.14 -3.15 1.96
C GLY A 73 -3.62 -4.26 2.90
N MET A 74 -2.50 -4.05 3.56
CA MET A 74 -1.85 -5.01 4.44
C MET A 74 -2.53 -5.04 5.83
N GLY A 75 -3.65 -5.76 5.91
CA GLY A 75 -4.36 -5.99 7.17
C GLY A 75 -3.77 -7.13 8.00
N VAL A 76 -4.38 -7.38 9.17
CA VAL A 76 -3.95 -8.43 10.12
C VAL A 76 -3.89 -9.81 9.45
N SER A 77 -4.85 -10.15 8.59
CA SER A 77 -4.89 -11.43 7.89
C SER A 77 -3.69 -11.60 6.95
N THR A 78 -3.31 -10.54 6.22
CA THR A 78 -2.16 -10.55 5.32
C THR A 78 -0.85 -10.73 6.10
N VAL A 79 -0.70 -10.03 7.21
CA VAL A 79 0.47 -10.17 8.10
C VAL A 79 0.55 -11.58 8.67
N THR A 80 -0.59 -12.15 9.10
CA THR A 80 -0.65 -13.54 9.61
C THR A 80 -0.23 -14.55 8.55
N ALA A 81 -0.76 -14.41 7.32
CA ALA A 81 -0.41 -15.28 6.21
C ALA A 81 1.08 -15.19 5.86
N ALA A 82 1.63 -13.98 5.81
CA ALA A 82 3.03 -13.76 5.52
C ALA A 82 3.94 -14.37 6.59
N ARG A 83 3.59 -14.23 7.87
CA ARG A 83 4.32 -14.81 9.00
C ARG A 83 4.38 -16.34 8.90
N ILE A 84 3.24 -16.96 8.64
CA ILE A 84 3.16 -18.42 8.49
C ILE A 84 3.96 -18.88 7.26
N LEU A 85 3.78 -18.22 6.13
CA LEU A 85 4.48 -18.55 4.89
C LEU A 85 6.01 -18.45 5.04
N GLU A 86 6.51 -17.36 5.64
CA GLU A 86 7.95 -17.21 5.87
C GLU A 86 8.50 -18.34 6.75
N GLY A 87 7.76 -18.75 7.79
CA GLY A 87 8.13 -19.89 8.62
C GLY A 87 8.19 -21.19 7.83
N GLN A 88 7.19 -21.47 7.02
CA GLN A 88 7.13 -22.67 6.17
C GLN A 88 8.24 -22.69 5.11
N LEU A 89 8.56 -21.56 4.49
CA LEU A 89 9.69 -21.44 3.56
C LEU A 89 11.05 -21.72 4.24
N ASN A 90 11.12 -21.53 5.55
CA ASN A 90 12.27 -21.86 6.38
C ASN A 90 12.18 -23.27 7.01
N ALA A 91 11.34 -24.15 6.48
CA ALA A 91 11.10 -25.52 6.95
C ALA A 91 10.66 -25.60 8.43
N LYS A 92 9.82 -24.65 8.87
CA LYS A 92 9.23 -24.61 10.21
C LYS A 92 7.69 -24.57 10.10
N PRO A 93 6.95 -24.90 11.16
CA PRO A 93 5.48 -24.85 11.14
C PRO A 93 4.92 -23.46 10.76
N GLY A 94 5.53 -22.40 11.21
CA GLY A 94 5.15 -21.02 10.89
C GLY A 94 4.39 -20.29 11.99
N GLU A 95 3.77 -21.00 12.92
CA GLU A 95 3.00 -20.43 14.03
C GLU A 95 3.86 -19.54 14.91
N GLU A 96 5.07 -19.99 15.23
CA GLU A 96 6.04 -19.31 16.09
C GLU A 96 7.00 -18.38 15.31
N ASN A 97 6.83 -18.30 13.97
CA ASN A 97 7.67 -17.42 13.17
C ASN A 97 7.40 -15.94 13.49
N ARG A 98 8.44 -15.13 13.39
CA ARG A 98 8.38 -13.69 13.64
C ARG A 98 8.97 -12.96 12.46
N LEU A 99 8.16 -12.14 11.81
CA LEU A 99 8.60 -11.23 10.76
C LEU A 99 9.58 -10.17 11.33
N SER A 100 10.37 -9.58 10.48
CA SER A 100 11.39 -8.61 10.90
C SER A 100 10.82 -7.44 11.70
N PHE A 101 9.65 -6.94 11.31
CA PHE A 101 8.99 -5.81 11.98
C PHE A 101 8.26 -6.20 13.28
N ASP A 102 7.99 -7.49 13.52
CA ASP A 102 7.46 -7.96 14.82
C ASP A 102 8.47 -7.75 15.97
N LYS A 103 9.71 -7.41 15.63
CA LYS A 103 10.79 -7.13 16.58
C LYS A 103 10.93 -5.64 16.90
N PHE A 104 10.09 -4.78 16.33
CA PHE A 104 10.14 -3.35 16.63
C PHE A 104 9.63 -3.07 18.05
N PRO A 105 10.22 -2.10 18.76
CA PRO A 105 9.89 -1.85 20.17
C PRO A 105 8.52 -1.21 20.38
N TYR A 106 7.93 -0.64 19.34
CA TYR A 106 6.62 0.00 19.40
C TYR A 106 5.66 -0.61 18.38
N VAL A 107 4.46 -0.92 18.84
CA VAL A 107 3.34 -1.40 18.04
C VAL A 107 2.09 -0.62 18.42
N ALA A 108 1.30 -0.25 17.44
CA ALA A 108 -0.01 0.37 17.65
C ALA A 108 -0.98 -0.03 16.54
N LEU A 109 -2.28 0.12 16.82
CA LEU A 109 -3.33 -0.03 15.82
C LEU A 109 -3.66 1.34 15.23
N SER A 110 -3.77 1.41 13.91
CA SER A 110 -4.17 2.61 13.19
C SER A 110 -5.64 2.58 12.82
N LYS A 111 -6.34 3.70 13.03
CA LYS A 111 -7.70 3.91 12.53
C LYS A 111 -7.62 4.50 11.12
N THR A 112 -8.09 3.77 10.13
CA THR A 112 -7.89 4.07 8.71
C THR A 112 -9.09 4.74 8.03
N TYR A 113 -10.04 5.31 8.77
CA TYR A 113 -11.16 6.06 8.20
C TYR A 113 -10.69 7.38 7.54
N SER A 114 -11.37 7.79 6.46
CA SER A 114 -11.20 9.11 5.84
C SER A 114 -12.15 10.15 6.42
N TRP A 115 -12.16 11.36 5.88
CA TRP A 115 -13.06 12.40 6.35
C TRP A 115 -14.53 12.04 6.15
N ASP A 116 -14.86 11.32 5.07
CA ASP A 116 -16.24 11.02 4.64
C ASP A 116 -16.54 9.50 4.54
N GLN A 117 -15.58 8.61 4.82
CA GLN A 117 -15.78 7.16 4.75
C GLN A 117 -15.27 6.44 5.98
N GLN A 118 -16.06 5.50 6.53
CA GLN A 118 -15.66 4.62 7.64
C GLN A 118 -14.59 3.60 7.19
N THR A 119 -14.79 3.04 6.00
CA THR A 119 -13.81 2.20 5.30
C THR A 119 -13.34 2.96 4.08
N SER A 120 -12.09 3.32 4.07
CA SER A 120 -11.52 4.23 3.08
C SER A 120 -10.52 3.52 2.16
N ASP A 121 -10.22 4.16 1.02
CA ASP A 121 -9.18 3.73 0.10
C ASP A 121 -7.78 4.23 0.52
N SER A 122 -6.76 3.85 -0.24
CA SER A 122 -5.37 4.21 0.02
C SER A 122 -5.05 5.70 -0.17
N ALA A 123 -5.84 6.46 -0.94
CA ALA A 123 -5.56 7.86 -1.22
C ALA A 123 -5.66 8.74 0.05
N PRO A 124 -6.82 8.87 0.72
CA PRO A 124 -6.91 9.69 1.92
C PRO A 124 -6.22 9.04 3.12
N THR A 125 -6.04 7.70 3.16
CA THR A 125 -5.31 7.07 4.26
C THR A 125 -3.82 7.35 4.17
N MET A 126 -3.22 7.32 2.99
CA MET A 126 -1.83 7.75 2.81
C MET A 126 -1.68 9.26 3.00
N THR A 127 -2.64 10.06 2.53
CA THR A 127 -2.68 11.50 2.82
C THR A 127 -2.59 11.75 4.32
N ALA A 128 -3.36 11.02 5.13
CA ALA A 128 -3.31 11.17 6.59
C ALA A 128 -1.95 10.79 7.18
N MET A 129 -1.31 9.74 6.68
CA MET A 129 0.03 9.32 7.14
C MET A 129 1.11 10.34 6.80
N ILE A 130 1.04 10.95 5.62
CA ILE A 130 2.13 11.80 5.11
C ILE A 130 1.94 13.29 5.41
N THR A 131 0.72 13.73 5.75
CA THR A 131 0.41 15.14 6.04
C THR A 131 -0.10 15.37 7.46
N GLY A 132 -0.62 14.33 8.13
CA GLY A 132 -1.31 14.45 9.42
C GLY A 132 -2.79 14.88 9.31
N TYR A 133 -3.36 15.02 8.12
CA TYR A 133 -4.73 15.49 7.90
C TYR A 133 -5.57 14.45 7.17
N LYS A 134 -6.86 14.40 7.47
CA LYS A 134 -7.83 13.53 6.79
C LYS A 134 -8.39 14.24 5.54
N ALA A 135 -8.22 13.60 4.39
CA ALA A 135 -8.83 14.00 3.12
C ALA A 135 -10.15 13.25 2.88
N ARG A 136 -10.88 13.61 1.83
CA ARG A 136 -12.02 12.85 1.33
C ARG A 136 -11.57 11.63 0.54
N GLU A 137 -12.49 10.69 0.35
CA GLU A 137 -12.31 9.52 -0.49
C GLU A 137 -11.72 9.88 -1.85
N GLY A 138 -10.67 9.17 -2.26
CA GLY A 138 -10.02 9.35 -3.56
C GLY A 138 -9.17 10.61 -3.73
N GLN A 139 -8.90 11.39 -2.69
CA GLN A 139 -8.09 12.61 -2.76
C GLN A 139 -6.64 12.39 -2.28
N LEU A 140 -5.71 13.10 -2.88
CA LEU A 140 -4.28 13.06 -2.54
C LEU A 140 -3.80 14.42 -2.05
N SER A 141 -3.31 14.44 -0.81
CA SER A 141 -2.61 15.56 -0.16
C SER A 141 -3.27 16.94 -0.32
N VAL A 142 -4.60 16.94 -0.35
CA VAL A 142 -5.44 18.13 -0.24
C VAL A 142 -6.37 18.00 0.97
N ASN A 143 -6.82 19.11 1.53
CA ASN A 143 -7.71 19.09 2.68
C ASN A 143 -9.16 18.74 2.27
N HIS A 144 -9.98 18.39 3.25
CA HIS A 144 -11.37 17.95 3.07
C HIS A 144 -12.32 19.05 2.54
N LEU A 145 -11.89 20.30 2.46
CA LEU A 145 -12.67 21.39 1.89
C LEU A 145 -12.66 21.36 0.36
N THR A 146 -11.68 20.68 -0.24
CA THR A 146 -11.62 20.47 -1.67
C THR A 146 -12.76 19.51 -2.11
N PRO A 147 -13.65 19.89 -3.02
CA PRO A 147 -14.61 18.97 -3.58
C PRO A 147 -13.92 17.84 -4.36
N ARG A 148 -14.48 16.63 -4.35
CA ARG A 148 -13.99 15.57 -5.25
C ARG A 148 -14.30 15.96 -6.72
N GLY A 149 -13.32 15.79 -7.60
CA GLY A 149 -13.44 16.20 -9.00
C GLY A 149 -13.16 17.67 -9.25
N GLU A 150 -12.65 18.41 -8.27
CA GLU A 150 -12.21 19.79 -8.46
C GLU A 150 -11.04 19.85 -9.46
N CYS A 151 -11.24 20.59 -10.54
CA CYS A 151 -10.27 20.70 -11.62
C CYS A 151 -9.38 21.96 -11.53
N SER A 152 -9.81 22.97 -10.77
CA SER A 152 -9.08 24.24 -10.70
C SER A 152 -7.74 24.08 -9.99
N ALA A 153 -6.65 24.35 -10.71
CA ALA A 153 -5.32 24.37 -10.12
C ALA A 153 -5.19 25.37 -8.96
N ALA A 154 -5.89 26.48 -9.03
CA ALA A 154 -5.87 27.50 -7.98
C ALA A 154 -6.57 26.99 -6.70
N VAL A 155 -7.70 26.30 -6.83
CA VAL A 155 -8.42 25.72 -5.70
C VAL A 155 -7.61 24.59 -5.08
N ILE A 156 -7.02 23.72 -5.91
CA ILE A 156 -6.13 22.64 -5.43
C ILE A 156 -4.94 23.24 -4.67
N ALA A 157 -4.26 24.23 -5.23
CA ALA A 157 -3.11 24.86 -4.58
C ALA A 157 -3.47 25.53 -3.25
N ALA A 158 -4.62 26.19 -3.15
CA ALA A 158 -5.09 26.83 -1.92
C ALA A 158 -5.43 25.82 -0.81
N ASN A 159 -5.70 24.56 -1.18
CA ASN A 159 -6.09 23.48 -0.27
C ASN A 159 -5.03 22.36 -0.15
N SER A 160 -3.89 22.51 -0.79
CA SER A 160 -2.79 21.56 -0.71
C SER A 160 -2.22 21.48 0.71
N LEU A 161 -1.89 20.27 1.13
CA LEU A 161 -1.32 19.97 2.44
C LEU A 161 0.15 19.63 2.26
N PRO A 162 1.08 20.30 2.92
CA PRO A 162 2.50 20.01 2.80
C PRO A 162 2.78 18.58 3.31
N THR A 163 3.34 17.76 2.46
CA THR A 163 3.71 16.39 2.79
C THR A 163 4.99 16.32 3.60
N LEU A 164 5.20 15.24 4.33
CA LEU A 164 6.46 15.01 5.03
C LEU A 164 7.66 14.98 4.06
N LEU A 165 7.47 14.48 2.84
CA LEU A 165 8.49 14.45 1.81
C LEU A 165 8.90 15.88 1.41
N GLU A 166 7.93 16.74 1.13
CA GLU A 166 8.15 18.13 0.78
C GLU A 166 8.81 18.91 1.92
N GLN A 167 8.36 18.70 3.15
CA GLN A 167 8.95 19.31 4.34
C GLN A 167 10.41 18.87 4.55
N ALA A 168 10.70 17.58 4.37
CA ALA A 168 12.06 17.05 4.49
C ALA A 168 12.97 17.66 3.41
N ALA A 169 12.46 17.78 2.23
CA ALA A 169 13.15 18.38 1.11
C ALA A 169 13.40 19.87 1.30
N ALA A 170 12.41 20.64 1.76
CA ALA A 170 12.56 22.04 2.13
C ALA A 170 13.62 22.22 3.24
N ALA A 171 13.79 21.21 4.10
CA ALA A 171 14.84 21.18 5.12
C ALA A 171 16.22 20.70 4.58
N GLY A 172 16.40 20.61 3.26
CA GLY A 172 17.67 20.25 2.60
C GLY A 172 18.01 18.76 2.70
N LYS A 173 17.06 17.88 2.99
CA LYS A 173 17.27 16.43 3.01
C LYS A 173 17.04 15.83 1.63
N ALA A 174 17.81 14.79 1.29
CA ALA A 174 17.49 13.94 0.15
C ALA A 174 16.21 13.16 0.45
N THR A 175 15.32 13.07 -0.52
CA THR A 175 14.06 12.36 -0.43
C THR A 175 13.89 11.42 -1.61
N GLY A 176 13.10 10.36 -1.44
CA GLY A 176 12.84 9.40 -2.51
C GLY A 176 11.60 8.56 -2.21
N VAL A 177 10.96 8.07 -3.25
CA VAL A 177 9.80 7.18 -3.19
C VAL A 177 10.09 5.93 -4.01
N VAL A 178 9.87 4.77 -3.40
CA VAL A 178 9.99 3.46 -4.06
C VAL A 178 8.68 2.71 -3.85
N SER A 179 8.14 2.10 -4.89
CA SER A 179 6.90 1.35 -4.81
C SER A 179 6.95 0.11 -5.72
N SER A 180 6.27 -0.95 -5.30
CA SER A 180 5.96 -2.10 -6.16
C SER A 180 4.74 -1.87 -7.06
N ALA A 181 3.96 -0.81 -6.80
CA ALA A 181 2.88 -0.34 -7.67
C ALA A 181 3.41 0.71 -8.68
N ARG A 182 2.53 1.18 -9.56
CA ARG A 182 2.86 2.35 -10.40
C ARG A 182 3.23 3.52 -9.49
N ILE A 183 4.25 4.30 -9.86
CA ILE A 183 4.67 5.45 -9.06
C ILE A 183 3.58 6.52 -8.96
N THR A 184 2.63 6.54 -9.91
CA THR A 184 1.45 7.40 -9.94
C THR A 184 0.26 6.85 -9.15
N HIS A 185 0.34 5.60 -8.66
CA HIS A 185 -0.69 5.03 -7.79
C HIS A 185 -0.82 5.84 -6.49
N ALA A 186 -2.02 5.86 -5.90
CA ALA A 186 -2.38 6.74 -4.79
C ALA A 186 -1.37 6.74 -3.62
N THR A 187 -0.90 5.57 -3.20
CA THR A 187 -0.01 5.44 -2.03
C THR A 187 1.34 6.15 -2.23
N PRO A 188 2.12 5.89 -3.31
CA PRO A 188 3.31 6.68 -3.58
C PRO A 188 2.99 8.12 -3.98
N ALA A 189 1.93 8.37 -4.76
CA ALA A 189 1.58 9.69 -5.27
C ALA A 189 1.23 10.69 -4.15
N ALA A 190 0.56 10.27 -3.08
CA ALA A 190 0.22 11.15 -1.96
C ALA A 190 1.45 11.77 -1.28
N THR A 191 2.66 11.27 -1.54
CA THR A 191 3.89 11.85 -0.97
C THR A 191 4.34 13.12 -1.70
N TYR A 192 3.94 13.32 -2.97
CA TYR A 192 4.44 14.40 -3.83
C TYR A 192 3.36 15.10 -4.67
N ALA A 193 2.18 14.53 -4.82
CA ALA A 193 1.11 15.07 -5.67
C ALA A 193 -0.09 15.53 -4.87
N HIS A 194 -0.72 16.60 -5.37
CA HIS A 194 -1.92 17.21 -4.81
C HIS A 194 -3.03 17.20 -5.85
N THR A 195 -4.07 16.40 -5.61
CA THR A 195 -5.20 16.31 -6.55
C THR A 195 -6.49 15.91 -5.85
N SER A 196 -7.62 16.32 -6.42
CA SER A 196 -8.95 15.98 -5.96
C SER A 196 -9.38 14.57 -6.38
N VAL A 197 -8.64 13.90 -7.29
CA VAL A 197 -8.98 12.57 -7.81
C VAL A 197 -7.70 11.76 -8.02
N ARG A 198 -7.60 10.63 -7.33
CA ARG A 198 -6.47 9.71 -7.39
C ARG A 198 -6.24 9.06 -8.76
N ASP A 199 -7.30 9.01 -9.58
CA ASP A 199 -7.27 8.36 -10.88
C ASP A 199 -6.72 9.26 -11.99
N TRP A 200 -6.41 10.52 -11.69
CA TRP A 200 -5.77 11.44 -12.63
C TRP A 200 -4.25 11.20 -12.70
N GLU A 201 -3.91 9.96 -13.01
CA GLU A 201 -2.51 9.52 -13.08
C GLU A 201 -1.74 10.13 -14.27
N ALA A 202 -2.45 10.39 -15.38
CA ALA A 202 -1.93 11.04 -16.60
C ALA A 202 -2.93 12.09 -17.11
N ASP A 203 -2.50 12.97 -17.99
CA ASP A 203 -3.33 14.04 -18.57
C ASP A 203 -4.59 13.50 -19.26
N SER A 204 -4.49 12.35 -19.93
CA SER A 204 -5.63 11.66 -20.55
C SER A 204 -6.69 11.17 -19.57
N ASN A 205 -6.39 11.10 -18.28
CA ASN A 205 -7.35 10.71 -17.24
C ASN A 205 -8.14 11.90 -16.69
N ILE A 206 -7.71 13.13 -16.95
CA ILE A 206 -8.44 14.33 -16.54
C ILE A 206 -9.60 14.54 -17.52
N PRO A 207 -10.86 14.65 -17.03
CA PRO A 207 -12.02 14.81 -17.89
C PRO A 207 -11.93 16.05 -18.77
N ALA A 208 -12.35 15.96 -20.04
CA ALA A 208 -12.41 17.10 -20.95
C ALA A 208 -13.29 18.25 -20.42
N SER A 209 -14.26 17.96 -19.57
CA SER A 209 -15.09 18.95 -18.88
C SER A 209 -14.29 19.90 -17.96
N CYS A 210 -13.08 19.52 -17.54
CA CYS A 210 -12.18 20.38 -16.76
C CYS A 210 -11.59 21.54 -17.62
N GLY A 211 -11.70 21.47 -18.96
CA GLY A 211 -11.08 22.44 -19.84
C GLY A 211 -9.58 22.24 -19.99
N THR A 212 -8.89 23.26 -20.53
CA THR A 212 -7.45 23.21 -20.84
C THR A 212 -6.62 24.28 -20.15
N THR A 213 -7.28 25.24 -19.48
CA THR A 213 -6.62 26.38 -18.84
C THR A 213 -6.88 26.41 -17.35
N GLY A 214 -5.81 26.59 -16.56
CA GLY A 214 -5.92 26.63 -15.10
C GLY A 214 -6.32 25.30 -14.47
N VAL A 215 -6.14 24.19 -15.20
CA VAL A 215 -6.46 22.83 -14.74
C VAL A 215 -5.35 22.29 -13.86
N VAL A 216 -5.70 21.50 -12.86
CA VAL A 216 -4.74 20.77 -12.04
C VAL A 216 -3.88 19.86 -12.92
N LYS A 217 -2.59 19.77 -12.62
CA LYS A 217 -1.69 18.84 -13.32
C LYS A 217 -1.99 17.41 -12.90
N ASP A 218 -1.89 16.47 -13.83
CA ASP A 218 -1.94 15.05 -13.51
C ASP A 218 -0.78 14.63 -12.61
N ILE A 219 -0.90 13.45 -12.01
CA ILE A 219 0.06 12.95 -11.02
C ILE A 219 1.45 12.75 -11.62
N ALA A 220 1.55 12.18 -12.86
CA ALA A 220 2.83 11.96 -13.51
C ALA A 220 3.55 13.28 -13.78
N ARG A 221 2.82 14.28 -14.21
CA ARG A 221 3.36 15.63 -14.46
C ARG A 221 3.83 16.31 -13.17
N GLN A 222 3.07 16.17 -12.08
CA GLN A 222 3.48 16.71 -10.78
C GLN A 222 4.79 16.07 -10.29
N LEU A 223 4.98 14.77 -10.50
CA LEU A 223 6.23 14.09 -10.16
C LEU A 223 7.46 14.73 -10.82
N ILE A 224 7.33 15.14 -12.08
CA ILE A 224 8.45 15.67 -12.88
C ILE A 224 8.64 17.18 -12.67
N GLU A 225 7.55 17.95 -12.60
CA GLU A 225 7.60 19.41 -12.62
C GLU A 225 7.63 20.05 -11.23
N VAL A 226 6.95 19.46 -10.24
CA VAL A 226 6.87 20.04 -8.89
C VAL A 226 8.12 19.70 -8.08
N SER A 227 8.96 18.83 -8.56
CA SER A 227 10.11 18.31 -7.82
C SER A 227 11.46 18.87 -8.31
N PRO A 228 11.85 20.10 -7.95
CA PRO A 228 13.27 20.41 -7.85
C PRO A 228 13.93 19.65 -6.68
N VAL A 229 13.16 18.88 -5.92
CA VAL A 229 13.49 18.37 -4.62
C VAL A 229 13.51 16.84 -4.54
N VAL A 230 12.80 16.13 -5.41
CA VAL A 230 12.93 14.67 -5.54
C VAL A 230 14.03 14.36 -6.55
N LYS A 231 15.25 14.12 -6.08
CA LYS A 231 16.29 13.56 -6.92
C LYS A 231 15.93 12.09 -7.16
N HIS A 232 15.54 11.78 -8.39
CA HIS A 232 15.35 10.41 -8.82
C HIS A 232 16.71 9.71 -8.88
N SER A 233 16.91 8.70 -8.05
CA SER A 233 17.87 7.64 -8.32
C SER A 233 17.08 6.50 -8.98
N LEU A 234 17.24 6.35 -10.30
CA LEU A 234 16.87 5.14 -11.02
C LEU A 234 17.82 4.01 -10.62
#